data_5672b045cee62a9a923f938cc69e3927
#
_entry.id   5672b045cee62a9a923f938cc69e3927
#
_cell.length_a   1.000
_cell.length_b   1.000
_cell.length_c   1.000
_cell.angle_alpha   90.00
_cell.angle_beta   90.00
_cell.angle_gamma   90.00
#
_symmetry.space_group_name_H-M   'P 1'
#
loop_
_entity.id
_entity.type
_entity.pdbx_description
1 polymer ?
#
loop_
_entity_poly.entity_id
_entity_poly.type
_entity_poly.pdbx_seq_one_letter_code
_entity_poly.pdbx_strand_id
1 'polypeptide(L)'
;MTLSRPITLHQPRRLEIGANTAARVGDWAAGADRIFVLATPHTAAFAYRLGLKGKVTIFADIPGEPDITTFDAAMQAARTAQPDLVIGLGGGSVMDVAKLVAAMWNGTQTLSDVAGPNKVAARSTRLVQIATTAGTGSEAGIRALITNAEKGAKIAVESPHLIADLAVLDPTLTFSVPASVTAATGIDAMAHCVEAFTNRNAHPVIDGYARMGIALVGRYLSRAVRDGQDTEAREGMMLASFYGGICLGPVNTAAGHALAYPLGPQLNLPHGLANAIIFPHVLAFNEQAAPAKTAEVITFLGLETRASSDGLLNAAHGFCADLGVEMRLSRHGATEDQLPRFAADAHAIRRLMDNNPREMSLAEVEAIYRAAY
;
A
#
# COMPACT_ATOMS: atom_id res chain seq x y z
N MET A 1 22.31 18.67 -2.63
CA MET A 1 21.35 17.75 -3.29
C MET A 1 21.76 17.60 -4.73
N THR A 2 22.10 16.42 -5.15
CA THR A 2 22.41 16.15 -6.56
C THR A 2 21.17 15.56 -7.24
N LEU A 3 20.59 16.24 -8.20
CA LEU A 3 19.55 15.73 -9.10
C LEU A 3 20.13 14.73 -10.12
N SER A 4 21.15 13.98 -9.72
CA SER A 4 22.00 13.22 -10.64
C SER A 4 21.44 11.87 -11.08
N ARG A 5 20.41 11.35 -10.37
CA ARG A 5 19.79 10.07 -10.73
C ARG A 5 18.51 10.33 -11.54
N PRO A 6 18.43 9.91 -12.80
CA PRO A 6 17.17 9.99 -13.53
C PRO A 6 16.12 9.08 -12.91
N ILE A 7 14.87 9.55 -12.82
CA ILE A 7 13.71 8.78 -12.42
C ILE A 7 12.60 8.93 -13.44
N THR A 8 11.74 7.93 -13.55
CA THR A 8 10.47 8.04 -14.27
C THR A 8 9.34 8.02 -13.25
N LEU A 9 8.49 9.04 -13.28
CA LEU A 9 7.33 9.15 -12.41
C LEU A 9 6.06 8.92 -13.24
N HIS A 10 5.31 7.88 -12.90
CA HIS A 10 3.99 7.61 -13.46
C HIS A 10 2.94 8.01 -12.44
N GLN A 11 1.89 8.67 -12.91
CA GLN A 11 0.75 9.09 -12.10
C GLN A 11 -0.55 8.82 -12.86
N PRO A 12 -1.70 8.66 -12.17
CA PRO A 12 -2.99 8.61 -12.84
C PRO A 12 -3.18 9.82 -13.77
N ARG A 13 -3.80 9.60 -14.93
CA ARG A 13 -4.04 10.69 -15.89
C ARG A 13 -4.96 11.76 -15.33
N ARG A 14 -5.88 11.37 -14.45
CA ARG A 14 -6.80 12.25 -13.74
C ARG A 14 -6.93 11.79 -12.30
N LEU A 15 -7.03 12.74 -11.38
CA LEU A 15 -7.25 12.52 -9.96
C LEU A 15 -8.45 13.37 -9.50
N GLU A 16 -9.46 12.71 -8.93
CA GLU A 16 -10.59 13.36 -8.26
C GLU A 16 -10.41 13.21 -6.76
N ILE A 17 -10.44 14.33 -6.03
CA ILE A 17 -10.21 14.38 -4.59
C ILE A 17 -11.34 15.13 -3.92
N GLY A 18 -11.79 14.62 -2.78
CA GLY A 18 -12.75 15.27 -1.91
C GLY A 18 -14.06 14.49 -1.74
N ALA A 19 -14.84 14.91 -0.77
CA ALA A 19 -16.09 14.25 -0.40
C ALA A 19 -17.07 14.17 -1.56
N ASN A 20 -17.66 12.99 -1.77
CA ASN A 20 -18.62 12.67 -2.82
C ASN A 20 -18.11 12.77 -4.27
N THR A 21 -16.78 12.80 -4.47
CA THR A 21 -16.19 12.78 -5.83
C THR A 21 -16.42 11.46 -6.55
N ALA A 22 -16.70 10.37 -5.85
CA ALA A 22 -17.08 9.09 -6.44
C ALA A 22 -18.28 9.20 -7.41
N ALA A 23 -19.22 10.12 -7.15
CA ALA A 23 -20.36 10.36 -8.03
C ALA A 23 -19.98 10.91 -9.43
N ARG A 24 -18.79 11.51 -9.57
CA ARG A 24 -18.28 12.02 -10.86
C ARG A 24 -17.78 10.91 -11.79
N VAL A 25 -17.62 9.70 -11.28
CA VAL A 25 -17.16 8.55 -12.08
C VAL A 25 -18.14 8.26 -13.22
N GLY A 26 -19.46 8.39 -12.99
CA GLY A 26 -20.48 8.16 -14.02
C GLY A 26 -20.35 9.11 -15.21
N ASP A 27 -20.05 10.38 -14.98
CA ASP A 27 -19.83 11.35 -16.04
C ASP A 27 -18.52 11.09 -16.79
N TRP A 28 -17.44 10.72 -16.06
CA TRP A 28 -16.18 10.36 -16.66
C TRP A 28 -16.27 9.04 -17.46
N ALA A 29 -17.10 8.11 -16.99
CA ALA A 29 -17.35 6.82 -17.63
C ALA A 29 -18.29 6.92 -18.85
N ALA A 30 -18.78 8.12 -19.17
CA ALA A 30 -19.68 8.33 -20.31
C ALA A 30 -19.10 7.71 -21.60
N GLY A 31 -19.93 6.96 -22.34
CA GLY A 31 -19.52 6.18 -23.52
C GLY A 31 -18.91 4.82 -23.21
N ALA A 32 -18.90 4.37 -21.95
CA ALA A 32 -18.66 2.97 -21.64
C ALA A 32 -19.96 2.19 -21.69
N ASP A 33 -20.02 1.16 -22.56
CA ASP A 33 -21.18 0.30 -22.72
C ASP A 33 -21.19 -0.88 -21.75
N ARG A 34 -20.00 -1.42 -21.47
CA ARG A 34 -19.80 -2.62 -20.62
C ARG A 34 -18.79 -2.30 -19.53
N ILE A 35 -19.30 -2.13 -18.33
CA ILE A 35 -18.53 -1.73 -17.16
C ILE A 35 -18.36 -2.95 -16.25
N PHE A 36 -17.12 -3.27 -15.90
CA PHE A 36 -16.78 -4.36 -14.98
C PHE A 36 -16.22 -3.79 -13.69
N VAL A 37 -16.95 -3.96 -12.60
CA VAL A 37 -16.57 -3.48 -11.26
C VAL A 37 -16.02 -4.64 -10.45
N LEU A 38 -14.78 -4.52 -9.98
CA LEU A 38 -14.19 -5.43 -9.01
C LEU A 38 -14.31 -4.81 -7.62
N ALA A 39 -14.73 -5.60 -6.65
CA ALA A 39 -15.00 -5.14 -5.29
C ALA A 39 -14.80 -6.27 -4.28
N THR A 40 -14.87 -5.93 -2.99
CA THR A 40 -15.16 -6.90 -1.93
C THR A 40 -16.69 -7.01 -1.75
N PRO A 41 -17.20 -8.03 -1.03
CA PRO A 41 -18.62 -8.08 -0.67
C PRO A 41 -19.13 -6.79 0.01
N HIS A 42 -18.28 -6.17 0.83
CA HIS A 42 -18.60 -4.92 1.52
C HIS A 42 -18.62 -3.70 0.58
N THR A 43 -17.58 -3.53 -0.25
CA THR A 43 -17.42 -2.34 -1.09
C THR A 43 -18.31 -2.36 -2.34
N ALA A 44 -18.80 -3.54 -2.76
CA ALA A 44 -19.76 -3.66 -3.86
C ALA A 44 -21.02 -2.81 -3.65
N ALA A 45 -21.44 -2.65 -2.38
CA ALA A 45 -22.57 -1.77 -2.03
C ALA A 45 -22.33 -0.30 -2.38
N PHE A 46 -21.09 0.15 -2.59
CA PHE A 46 -20.80 1.53 -3.00
C PHE A 46 -20.95 1.76 -4.50
N ALA A 47 -21.11 0.73 -5.32
CA ALA A 47 -21.19 0.87 -6.78
C ALA A 47 -22.36 1.78 -7.23
N TYR A 48 -23.48 1.82 -6.47
CA TYR A 48 -24.61 2.71 -6.79
C TYR A 48 -24.26 4.21 -6.68
N ARG A 49 -23.24 4.56 -5.87
CA ARG A 49 -22.78 5.95 -5.69
C ARG A 49 -22.01 6.48 -6.90
N LEU A 50 -21.58 5.61 -7.80
CA LEU A 50 -20.72 5.97 -8.94
C LEU A 50 -21.50 6.59 -10.11
N GLY A 51 -22.84 6.57 -10.10
CA GLY A 51 -23.67 7.15 -11.16
C GLY A 51 -23.47 6.49 -12.53
N LEU A 52 -23.07 5.21 -12.57
CA LEU A 52 -22.75 4.49 -13.80
C LEU A 52 -24.01 4.31 -14.69
N LYS A 53 -23.81 4.50 -16.01
CA LYS A 53 -24.83 4.32 -17.04
C LYS A 53 -24.33 3.25 -18.00
N GLY A 54 -24.98 2.19 -18.25
CA GLY A 54 -24.52 1.10 -19.11
C GLY A 54 -24.72 -0.26 -18.44
N LYS A 55 -24.27 -1.31 -19.08
CA LYS A 55 -24.34 -2.66 -18.51
C LYS A 55 -23.23 -2.82 -17.49
N VAL A 56 -23.57 -2.80 -16.20
CA VAL A 56 -22.63 -3.00 -15.09
C VAL A 56 -22.64 -4.47 -14.67
N THR A 57 -21.46 -5.08 -14.66
CA THR A 57 -21.23 -6.41 -14.08
C THR A 57 -20.31 -6.23 -12.88
N ILE A 58 -20.69 -6.75 -11.71
CA ILE A 58 -19.92 -6.64 -10.47
C ILE A 58 -19.34 -8.03 -10.13
N PHE A 59 -18.04 -8.08 -9.92
CA PHE A 59 -17.33 -9.23 -9.31
C PHE A 59 -16.92 -8.83 -7.90
N ALA A 60 -17.59 -9.38 -6.90
CA ALA A 60 -17.47 -8.94 -5.50
C ALA A 60 -16.67 -9.90 -4.62
N ASP A 61 -16.06 -10.95 -5.17
CA ASP A 61 -15.41 -12.03 -4.41
C ASP A 61 -13.89 -11.83 -4.28
N ILE A 62 -13.44 -10.58 -4.13
CA ILE A 62 -12.01 -10.29 -3.90
C ILE A 62 -11.74 -10.28 -2.38
N PRO A 63 -10.95 -11.25 -1.85
CA PRO A 63 -10.54 -11.24 -0.44
C PRO A 63 -9.41 -10.24 -0.19
N GLY A 64 -9.08 -10.02 1.09
CA GLY A 64 -7.77 -9.49 1.46
C GLY A 64 -6.68 -10.49 0.99
N GLU A 65 -5.56 -10.01 0.48
CA GLU A 65 -4.48 -10.87 -0.03
C GLU A 65 -4.93 -11.84 -1.16
N PRO A 66 -5.43 -11.35 -2.31
CA PRO A 66 -5.95 -12.19 -3.38
C PRO A 66 -4.85 -13.10 -3.95
N ASP A 67 -5.21 -14.34 -4.18
CA ASP A 67 -4.36 -15.36 -4.77
C ASP A 67 -4.59 -15.56 -6.29
N ILE A 68 -3.82 -16.48 -6.87
CA ILE A 68 -3.92 -16.81 -8.30
C ILE A 68 -5.33 -17.31 -8.63
N THR A 69 -5.97 -18.10 -7.75
CA THR A 69 -7.32 -18.65 -7.97
C THR A 69 -8.36 -17.51 -8.06
N THR A 70 -8.28 -16.54 -7.16
CA THR A 70 -9.12 -15.35 -7.18
C THR A 70 -8.91 -14.52 -8.45
N PHE A 71 -7.64 -14.33 -8.83
CA PHE A 71 -7.29 -13.61 -10.06
C PHE A 71 -7.86 -14.31 -11.30
N ASP A 72 -7.71 -15.63 -11.43
CA ASP A 72 -8.21 -16.41 -12.56
C ASP A 72 -9.73 -16.36 -12.65
N ALA A 73 -10.44 -16.43 -11.52
CA ALA A 73 -11.89 -16.26 -11.47
C ALA A 73 -12.33 -14.86 -11.95
N ALA A 74 -11.64 -13.80 -11.52
CA ALA A 74 -11.90 -12.43 -11.98
C ALA A 74 -11.63 -12.28 -13.48
N MET A 75 -10.55 -12.89 -14.01
CA MET A 75 -10.22 -12.91 -15.43
C MET A 75 -11.30 -13.61 -16.25
N GLN A 76 -11.80 -14.76 -15.80
CA GLN A 76 -12.88 -15.49 -16.46
C GLN A 76 -14.17 -14.68 -16.50
N ALA A 77 -14.53 -14.03 -15.38
CA ALA A 77 -15.68 -13.14 -15.31
C ALA A 77 -15.54 -11.94 -16.27
N ALA A 78 -14.35 -11.35 -16.35
CA ALA A 78 -14.06 -10.25 -17.27
C ALA A 78 -14.16 -10.70 -18.74
N ARG A 79 -13.66 -11.88 -19.10
CA ARG A 79 -13.80 -12.43 -20.45
C ARG A 79 -15.26 -12.63 -20.85
N THR A 80 -16.13 -13.01 -19.90
CA THR A 80 -17.57 -13.12 -20.12
C THR A 80 -18.23 -11.75 -20.27
N ALA A 81 -17.83 -10.78 -19.46
CA ALA A 81 -18.40 -9.43 -19.47
C ALA A 81 -17.89 -8.57 -20.65
N GLN A 82 -16.69 -8.87 -21.18
CA GLN A 82 -16.02 -8.13 -22.27
C GLN A 82 -15.99 -6.62 -22.05
N PRO A 83 -15.42 -6.12 -20.94
CA PRO A 83 -15.53 -4.73 -20.55
C PRO A 83 -14.74 -3.78 -21.45
N ASP A 84 -15.28 -2.60 -21.69
CA ASP A 84 -14.58 -1.44 -22.20
C ASP A 84 -14.10 -0.48 -21.09
N LEU A 85 -14.60 -0.72 -19.85
CA LEU A 85 -14.17 -0.04 -18.63
C LEU A 85 -14.08 -1.02 -17.47
N VAL A 86 -12.93 -1.05 -16.78
CA VAL A 86 -12.72 -1.76 -15.52
C VAL A 86 -12.62 -0.75 -14.38
N ILE A 87 -13.32 -1.01 -13.28
CA ILE A 87 -13.29 -0.19 -12.06
C ILE A 87 -12.84 -1.08 -10.89
N GLY A 88 -11.75 -0.72 -10.22
CA GLY A 88 -11.38 -1.26 -8.92
C GLY A 88 -11.99 -0.39 -7.81
N LEU A 89 -12.96 -0.94 -7.07
CA LEU A 89 -13.68 -0.25 -5.99
C LEU A 89 -13.35 -0.95 -4.66
N GLY A 90 -12.28 -0.52 -4.00
CA GLY A 90 -11.83 -1.21 -2.80
C GLY A 90 -10.48 -0.74 -2.28
N GLY A 91 -9.85 -1.55 -1.44
CA GLY A 91 -8.47 -1.39 -1.01
C GLY A 91 -7.47 -1.92 -2.04
N GLY A 92 -6.19 -1.98 -1.65
CA GLY A 92 -5.10 -2.43 -2.52
C GLY A 92 -5.35 -3.76 -3.21
N SER A 93 -5.88 -4.75 -2.49
CA SER A 93 -6.22 -6.08 -3.02
C SER A 93 -7.15 -6.03 -4.24
N VAL A 94 -8.21 -5.24 -4.15
CA VAL A 94 -9.17 -5.06 -5.25
C VAL A 94 -8.53 -4.30 -6.40
N MET A 95 -7.81 -3.22 -6.07
CA MET A 95 -7.18 -2.36 -7.06
C MET A 95 -6.09 -3.08 -7.86
N ASP A 96 -5.31 -3.94 -7.21
CA ASP A 96 -4.26 -4.72 -7.86
C ASP A 96 -4.84 -5.75 -8.83
N VAL A 97 -5.91 -6.47 -8.44
CA VAL A 97 -6.63 -7.37 -9.36
C VAL A 97 -7.23 -6.59 -10.53
N ALA A 98 -7.84 -5.42 -10.26
CA ALA A 98 -8.45 -4.59 -11.30
C ALA A 98 -7.43 -4.08 -12.34
N LYS A 99 -6.22 -3.70 -11.93
CA LYS A 99 -5.12 -3.34 -12.83
C LYS A 99 -4.78 -4.47 -13.79
N LEU A 100 -4.58 -5.67 -13.24
CA LEU A 100 -4.20 -6.83 -14.04
C LEU A 100 -5.35 -7.27 -14.95
N VAL A 101 -6.58 -7.28 -14.45
CA VAL A 101 -7.75 -7.58 -15.29
C VAL A 101 -7.86 -6.58 -16.44
N ALA A 102 -7.77 -5.27 -16.19
CA ALA A 102 -7.85 -4.26 -17.23
C ALA A 102 -6.77 -4.41 -18.31
N ALA A 103 -5.57 -4.86 -17.92
CA ALA A 103 -4.43 -5.03 -18.81
C ALA A 103 -4.46 -6.37 -19.59
N MET A 104 -5.12 -7.42 -19.07
CA MET A 104 -4.88 -8.78 -19.54
C MET A 104 -6.13 -9.53 -20.04
N TRP A 105 -7.36 -9.10 -19.70
CA TRP A 105 -8.57 -9.90 -19.93
C TRP A 105 -8.80 -10.30 -21.41
N ASN A 106 -8.41 -9.43 -22.33
CA ASN A 106 -8.56 -9.64 -23.79
C ASN A 106 -7.26 -10.08 -24.48
N GLY A 107 -6.20 -10.32 -23.71
CA GLY A 107 -4.90 -10.79 -24.20
C GLY A 107 -4.69 -12.29 -23.99
N THR A 108 -3.50 -12.74 -24.42
CA THR A 108 -3.05 -14.14 -24.28
C THR A 108 -1.99 -14.34 -23.20
N GLN A 109 -1.46 -13.25 -22.60
CA GLN A 109 -0.46 -13.35 -21.55
C GLN A 109 -1.05 -13.94 -20.27
N THR A 110 -0.29 -14.81 -19.63
CA THR A 110 -0.57 -15.34 -18.30
C THR A 110 0.04 -14.48 -17.21
N LEU A 111 -0.35 -14.67 -15.96
CA LEU A 111 0.25 -13.99 -14.82
C LEU A 111 1.77 -14.25 -14.72
N SER A 112 2.21 -15.47 -15.08
CA SER A 112 3.63 -15.84 -15.12
C SER A 112 4.41 -15.07 -16.18
N ASP A 113 3.80 -14.82 -17.34
CA ASP A 113 4.45 -14.08 -18.43
C ASP A 113 4.72 -12.62 -18.06
N VAL A 114 3.82 -12.02 -17.27
CA VAL A 114 3.91 -10.61 -16.88
C VAL A 114 4.61 -10.37 -15.55
N ALA A 115 5.00 -11.43 -14.83
CA ALA A 115 5.67 -11.31 -13.55
C ALA A 115 7.01 -10.57 -13.66
N GLY A 116 7.21 -9.52 -12.87
CA GLY A 116 8.37 -8.63 -12.90
C GLY A 116 8.11 -7.32 -13.65
N PRO A 117 9.17 -6.54 -13.93
CA PRO A 117 9.03 -5.21 -14.50
C PRO A 117 8.82 -5.23 -16.03
N ASN A 118 7.93 -4.35 -16.53
CA ASN A 118 7.76 -3.99 -17.94
C ASN A 118 7.46 -5.16 -18.89
N LYS A 119 6.74 -6.19 -18.43
CA LYS A 119 6.40 -7.35 -19.25
C LYS A 119 4.96 -7.37 -19.76
N VAL A 120 4.10 -6.48 -19.27
CA VAL A 120 2.73 -6.31 -19.78
C VAL A 120 2.83 -5.68 -21.17
N ALA A 121 2.26 -6.35 -22.18
CA ALA A 121 2.41 -5.93 -23.57
C ALA A 121 1.67 -4.61 -23.88
N ALA A 122 0.42 -4.49 -23.47
CA ALA A 122 -0.40 -3.30 -23.65
C ALA A 122 -1.66 -3.37 -22.79
N ARG A 123 -2.34 -2.23 -22.62
CA ARG A 123 -3.70 -2.16 -22.06
C ARG A 123 -4.58 -1.33 -23.01
N SER A 124 -5.67 -1.91 -23.45
CA SER A 124 -6.67 -1.24 -24.29
C SER A 124 -7.93 -0.82 -23.53
N THR A 125 -8.19 -1.46 -22.37
CA THR A 125 -9.36 -1.20 -21.54
C THR A 125 -9.12 -0.03 -20.58
N ARG A 126 -10.06 0.91 -20.48
CA ARG A 126 -9.97 2.00 -19.51
C ARG A 126 -9.98 1.47 -18.09
N LEU A 127 -9.27 2.15 -17.17
CA LEU A 127 -9.12 1.74 -15.78
C LEU A 127 -9.43 2.90 -14.83
N VAL A 128 -10.38 2.69 -13.92
CA VAL A 128 -10.64 3.56 -12.77
C VAL A 128 -10.25 2.85 -11.49
N GLN A 129 -9.58 3.56 -10.61
CA GLN A 129 -9.22 3.08 -9.27
C GLN A 129 -9.89 3.97 -8.22
N ILE A 130 -10.72 3.38 -7.35
CA ILE A 130 -11.46 4.07 -6.31
C ILE A 130 -11.05 3.49 -4.97
N ALA A 131 -10.23 4.23 -4.24
CA ALA A 131 -9.74 3.79 -2.95
C ALA A 131 -10.85 3.85 -1.88
N THR A 132 -11.01 2.78 -1.11
CA THR A 132 -11.91 2.72 0.06
C THR A 132 -11.16 2.51 1.37
N THR A 133 -9.83 2.45 1.32
CA THR A 133 -8.92 2.44 2.47
C THR A 133 -7.78 3.41 2.21
N ALA A 134 -7.14 3.91 3.25
CA ALA A 134 -6.01 4.82 3.18
C ALA A 134 -4.75 4.11 3.68
N GLY A 135 -4.04 3.42 2.79
CA GLY A 135 -2.86 2.61 3.17
C GLY A 135 -1.92 2.36 2.01
N THR A 136 -2.31 1.49 1.10
CA THR A 136 -1.43 0.98 0.05
C THR A 136 -1.04 2.00 -1.02
N GLY A 137 -1.90 3.00 -1.28
CA GLY A 137 -1.72 3.94 -2.39
C GLY A 137 -1.71 3.26 -3.77
N SER A 138 -2.32 2.08 -3.89
CA SER A 138 -2.30 1.30 -5.14
C SER A 138 -2.88 2.07 -6.32
N GLU A 139 -3.85 2.95 -6.10
CA GLU A 139 -4.44 3.83 -7.13
C GLU A 139 -3.43 4.77 -7.79
N ALA A 140 -2.34 5.09 -7.09
CA ALA A 140 -1.30 5.99 -7.56
C ALA A 140 -0.22 5.30 -8.41
N GLY A 141 -0.11 3.97 -8.33
CA GLY A 141 1.09 3.24 -8.75
C GLY A 141 0.89 2.31 -9.95
N ILE A 142 2.02 1.88 -10.49
CA ILE A 142 2.15 0.98 -11.66
C ILE A 142 2.35 -0.49 -11.26
N ARG A 143 2.19 -0.83 -9.96
CA ARG A 143 2.45 -2.17 -9.41
C ARG A 143 1.16 -2.86 -9.02
N ALA A 144 1.12 -4.17 -9.19
CA ALA A 144 0.09 -5.05 -8.67
C ALA A 144 0.72 -6.31 -8.06
N LEU A 145 0.13 -6.81 -6.98
CA LEU A 145 0.61 -7.97 -6.24
C LEU A 145 -0.48 -9.05 -6.17
N ILE A 146 -0.12 -10.28 -6.51
CA ILE A 146 -0.98 -11.47 -6.36
C ILE A 146 -0.23 -12.51 -5.53
N THR A 147 -0.92 -13.11 -4.57
CA THR A 147 -0.34 -14.15 -3.70
C THR A 147 -0.22 -15.47 -4.45
N ASN A 148 0.97 -16.07 -4.45
CA ASN A 148 1.16 -17.46 -4.83
C ASN A 148 1.17 -18.29 -3.55
N ALA A 149 0.02 -18.89 -3.23
CA ALA A 149 -0.15 -19.68 -2.00
C ALA A 149 0.77 -20.91 -1.95
N GLU A 150 1.03 -21.56 -3.11
CA GLU A 150 1.90 -22.74 -3.20
C GLU A 150 3.35 -22.41 -2.83
N LYS A 151 3.82 -21.22 -3.23
CA LYS A 151 5.20 -20.78 -2.96
C LYS A 151 5.33 -19.93 -1.69
N GLY A 152 4.21 -19.59 -1.02
CA GLY A 152 4.22 -18.68 0.12
C GLY A 152 4.81 -17.30 -0.21
N ALA A 153 4.67 -16.82 -1.45
CA ALA A 153 5.30 -15.60 -1.95
C ALA A 153 4.35 -14.77 -2.80
N LYS A 154 4.63 -13.47 -2.93
CA LYS A 154 3.86 -12.58 -3.82
C LYS A 154 4.48 -12.50 -5.21
N ILE A 155 3.64 -12.60 -6.23
CA ILE A 155 3.98 -12.29 -7.62
C ILE A 155 3.77 -10.79 -7.79
N ALA A 156 4.85 -10.06 -8.10
CA ALA A 156 4.78 -8.64 -8.40
C ALA A 156 4.77 -8.44 -9.92
N VAL A 157 3.81 -7.67 -10.41
CA VAL A 157 3.76 -7.17 -11.79
C VAL A 157 3.95 -5.66 -11.73
N GLU A 158 4.86 -5.13 -12.53
CA GLU A 158 5.14 -3.70 -12.59
C GLU A 158 5.18 -3.24 -14.05
N SER A 159 4.29 -2.30 -14.42
CA SER A 159 4.22 -1.80 -15.79
C SER A 159 3.51 -0.45 -15.86
N PRO A 160 3.95 0.47 -16.75
CA PRO A 160 3.20 1.70 -17.04
C PRO A 160 1.75 1.44 -17.52
N HIS A 161 1.49 0.26 -18.06
CA HIS A 161 0.15 -0.14 -18.50
C HIS A 161 -0.83 -0.40 -17.35
N LEU A 162 -0.34 -0.47 -16.10
CA LEU A 162 -1.17 -0.65 -14.90
C LEU A 162 -1.62 0.67 -14.26
N ILE A 163 -1.11 1.82 -14.75
CA ILE A 163 -1.51 3.12 -14.21
C ILE A 163 -2.98 3.42 -14.52
N ALA A 164 -3.71 3.98 -13.55
CA ALA A 164 -5.11 4.33 -13.70
C ALA A 164 -5.31 5.50 -14.70
N ASP A 165 -6.40 5.46 -15.47
CA ASP A 165 -6.84 6.62 -16.26
C ASP A 165 -7.53 7.64 -15.36
N LEU A 166 -8.23 7.16 -14.31
CA LEU A 166 -8.82 7.98 -13.25
C LEU A 166 -8.57 7.31 -11.89
N ALA A 167 -8.05 8.06 -10.94
CA ALA A 167 -8.05 7.69 -9.53
C ALA A 167 -9.02 8.60 -8.74
N VAL A 168 -9.71 8.03 -7.76
CA VAL A 168 -10.70 8.73 -6.94
C VAL A 168 -10.37 8.55 -5.47
N LEU A 169 -10.21 9.67 -4.78
CA LEU A 169 -9.95 9.77 -3.35
C LEU A 169 -11.16 10.43 -2.69
N ASP A 170 -12.20 9.65 -2.43
CA ASP A 170 -13.43 10.11 -1.77
C ASP A 170 -13.42 9.64 -0.30
N PRO A 171 -13.16 10.54 0.67
CA PRO A 171 -13.05 10.17 2.08
C PRO A 171 -14.33 9.53 2.62
N THR A 172 -15.50 9.84 2.05
CA THR A 172 -16.77 9.27 2.50
C THR A 172 -16.89 7.76 2.26
N LEU A 173 -16.07 7.19 1.36
CA LEU A 173 -15.99 5.75 1.14
C LEU A 173 -15.18 5.02 2.23
N THR A 174 -14.47 5.76 3.08
CA THR A 174 -13.68 5.20 4.19
C THR A 174 -14.38 5.26 5.54
N PHE A 175 -15.56 5.88 5.65
CA PHE A 175 -16.24 6.08 6.92
C PHE A 175 -16.62 4.78 7.65
N SER A 176 -16.85 3.70 6.91
CA SER A 176 -17.16 2.39 7.46
C SER A 176 -15.94 1.55 7.83
N VAL A 177 -14.73 2.06 7.57
CA VAL A 177 -13.49 1.33 7.89
C VAL A 177 -13.29 1.32 9.41
N PRO A 178 -13.14 0.13 10.04
CA PRO A 178 -12.93 0.04 11.49
C PRO A 178 -11.65 0.75 11.95
N ALA A 179 -11.63 1.21 13.20
CA ALA A 179 -10.50 1.91 13.79
C ALA A 179 -9.19 1.10 13.71
N SER A 180 -9.24 -0.22 13.96
CA SER A 180 -8.06 -1.10 13.87
C SER A 180 -7.51 -1.21 12.45
N VAL A 181 -8.39 -1.25 11.44
CA VAL A 181 -7.97 -1.26 10.03
C VAL A 181 -7.43 0.12 9.63
N THR A 182 -8.06 1.21 10.10
CA THR A 182 -7.59 2.58 9.88
C THR A 182 -6.18 2.78 10.45
N ALA A 183 -5.91 2.28 11.68
CA ALA A 183 -4.60 2.33 12.30
C ALA A 183 -3.55 1.56 11.47
N ALA A 184 -3.82 0.29 11.17
CA ALA A 184 -2.90 -0.57 10.44
C ALA A 184 -2.59 -0.02 9.03
N THR A 185 -3.61 0.38 8.27
CA THR A 185 -3.42 0.93 6.91
C THR A 185 -2.77 2.32 6.95
N GLY A 186 -3.10 3.15 7.93
CA GLY A 186 -2.48 4.47 8.08
C GLY A 186 -0.99 4.38 8.44
N ILE A 187 -0.59 3.41 9.27
CA ILE A 187 0.83 3.14 9.54
C ILE A 187 1.52 2.58 8.29
N ASP A 188 0.85 1.77 7.48
CA ASP A 188 1.38 1.30 6.20
C ASP A 188 1.67 2.47 5.26
N ALA A 189 0.74 3.42 5.10
CA ALA A 189 0.96 4.65 4.35
C ALA A 189 2.13 5.48 4.89
N MET A 190 2.26 5.56 6.22
CA MET A 190 3.41 6.18 6.89
C MET A 190 4.71 5.49 6.53
N ALA A 191 4.75 4.15 6.64
CA ALA A 191 5.94 3.36 6.33
C ALA A 191 6.37 3.54 4.86
N HIS A 192 5.42 3.56 3.92
CA HIS A 192 5.70 3.87 2.51
C HIS A 192 6.43 5.21 2.35
N CYS A 193 5.91 6.26 2.98
CA CYS A 193 6.51 7.60 2.90
C CYS A 193 7.88 7.64 3.59
N VAL A 194 8.00 7.11 4.81
CA VAL A 194 9.24 7.15 5.60
C VAL A 194 10.34 6.32 4.95
N GLU A 195 10.03 5.11 4.50
CA GLU A 195 11.02 4.26 3.85
C GLU A 195 11.49 4.84 2.52
N ALA A 196 10.60 5.40 1.70
CA ALA A 196 11.00 6.08 0.48
C ALA A 196 11.83 7.35 0.79
N PHE A 197 11.48 8.10 1.82
CA PHE A 197 12.19 9.32 2.23
C PHE A 197 13.61 9.02 2.68
N THR A 198 13.80 7.99 3.51
CA THR A 198 15.11 7.62 4.05
C THR A 198 15.90 6.69 3.13
N ASN A 199 15.32 6.19 2.05
CA ASN A 199 15.86 5.22 1.11
C ASN A 199 17.26 5.59 0.59
N ARG A 200 18.11 4.60 0.38
CA ARG A 200 19.43 4.78 -0.28
C ARG A 200 19.28 5.42 -1.68
N ASN A 201 18.19 5.08 -2.37
CA ASN A 201 17.84 5.58 -3.70
C ASN A 201 16.89 6.77 -3.69
N ALA A 202 16.78 7.49 -2.57
CA ALA A 202 15.91 8.66 -2.44
C ALA A 202 16.20 9.72 -3.52
N HIS A 203 15.14 10.44 -3.92
CA HIS A 203 15.24 11.47 -4.94
C HIS A 203 14.47 12.73 -4.49
N PRO A 204 14.99 13.96 -4.69
CA PRO A 204 14.38 15.19 -4.17
C PRO A 204 12.91 15.39 -4.54
N VAL A 205 12.48 15.00 -5.74
CA VAL A 205 11.06 15.06 -6.16
C VAL A 205 10.21 14.13 -5.30
N ILE A 206 10.70 12.92 -5.03
CA ILE A 206 9.99 11.93 -4.22
C ILE A 206 10.04 12.31 -2.73
N ASP A 207 11.14 12.89 -2.26
CA ASP A 207 11.25 13.45 -0.92
C ASP A 207 10.16 14.50 -0.64
N GLY A 208 9.74 15.28 -1.65
CA GLY A 208 8.63 16.21 -1.54
C GLY A 208 7.30 15.51 -1.24
N TYR A 209 6.95 14.46 -2.00
CA TYR A 209 5.75 13.67 -1.74
C TYR A 209 5.81 12.96 -0.39
N ALA A 210 6.94 12.36 -0.06
CA ALA A 210 7.15 11.68 1.21
C ALA A 210 6.95 12.62 2.40
N ARG A 211 7.53 13.83 2.39
CA ARG A 211 7.32 14.84 3.44
C ARG A 211 5.86 15.21 3.61
N MET A 212 5.15 15.46 2.50
CA MET A 212 3.72 15.75 2.56
C MET A 212 2.94 14.59 3.18
N GLY A 213 3.24 13.35 2.78
CA GLY A 213 2.58 12.16 3.32
C GLY A 213 2.83 11.99 4.82
N ILE A 214 4.09 12.08 5.27
CA ILE A 214 4.45 11.95 6.70
C ILE A 214 3.77 13.02 7.55
N ALA A 215 3.77 14.27 7.09
CA ALA A 215 3.12 15.38 7.82
C ALA A 215 1.59 15.18 7.94
N LEU A 216 0.93 14.67 6.89
CA LEU A 216 -0.49 14.34 6.93
C LEU A 216 -0.78 13.19 7.90
N VAL A 217 0.06 12.15 7.94
CA VAL A 217 -0.07 11.06 8.91
C VAL A 217 0.03 11.59 10.35
N GLY A 218 1.07 12.35 10.66
CA GLY A 218 1.25 12.92 12.00
C GLY A 218 0.08 13.79 12.45
N ARG A 219 -0.52 14.54 11.52
CA ARG A 219 -1.67 15.42 11.81
C ARG A 219 -3.00 14.66 11.95
N TYR A 220 -3.24 13.63 11.13
CA TYR A 220 -4.58 13.12 10.90
C TYR A 220 -4.81 11.66 11.33
N LEU A 221 -3.77 10.81 11.42
CA LEU A 221 -3.99 9.38 11.67
C LEU A 221 -4.70 9.13 13.01
N SER A 222 -4.22 9.73 14.07
CA SER A 222 -4.84 9.57 15.40
C SER A 222 -6.27 10.10 15.45
N ARG A 223 -6.60 11.17 14.69
CA ARG A 223 -7.96 11.69 14.56
C ARG A 223 -8.85 10.71 13.80
N ALA A 224 -8.38 10.19 12.64
CA ALA A 224 -9.12 9.24 11.82
C ALA A 224 -9.41 7.91 12.55
N VAL A 225 -8.48 7.48 13.41
CA VAL A 225 -8.67 6.28 14.25
C VAL A 225 -9.71 6.51 15.34
N ARG A 226 -9.67 7.68 16.01
CA ARG A 226 -10.61 8.03 17.09
C ARG A 226 -12.02 8.33 16.60
N ASP A 227 -12.13 9.02 15.47
CA ASP A 227 -13.40 9.37 14.85
C ASP A 227 -13.39 9.01 13.36
N GLY A 228 -14.00 7.88 13.04
CA GLY A 228 -14.12 7.40 11.66
C GLY A 228 -14.98 8.29 10.76
N GLN A 229 -15.71 9.27 11.31
CA GLN A 229 -16.55 10.22 10.57
C GLN A 229 -15.87 11.59 10.39
N ASP A 230 -14.68 11.80 10.94
CA ASP A 230 -13.88 13.02 10.74
C ASP A 230 -13.44 13.12 9.27
N THR A 231 -14.21 13.82 8.47
CA THR A 231 -14.01 13.94 7.01
C THR A 231 -12.65 14.52 6.67
N GLU A 232 -12.18 15.54 7.41
CA GLU A 232 -10.88 16.18 7.19
C GLU A 232 -9.75 15.17 7.46
N ALA A 233 -9.85 14.42 8.55
CA ALA A 233 -8.84 13.42 8.89
C ALA A 233 -8.83 12.26 7.89
N ARG A 234 -9.99 11.78 7.44
CA ARG A 234 -10.10 10.76 6.40
C ARG A 234 -9.51 11.23 5.06
N GLU A 235 -9.79 12.48 4.65
CA GLU A 235 -9.22 13.06 3.44
C GLU A 235 -7.69 13.20 3.55
N GLY A 236 -7.20 13.70 4.69
CA GLY A 236 -5.77 13.78 4.95
C GLY A 236 -5.06 12.42 4.88
N MET A 237 -5.67 11.36 5.42
CA MET A 237 -5.11 10.02 5.35
C MET A 237 -5.15 9.42 3.94
N MET A 238 -6.21 9.68 3.14
CA MET A 238 -6.24 9.26 1.73
C MET A 238 -5.14 9.94 0.91
N LEU A 239 -4.90 11.23 1.13
CA LEU A 239 -3.79 11.95 0.49
C LEU A 239 -2.43 11.39 0.93
N ALA A 240 -2.25 11.08 2.22
CA ALA A 240 -1.01 10.46 2.72
C ALA A 240 -0.74 9.11 2.03
N SER A 241 -1.79 8.27 1.91
CA SER A 241 -1.73 6.99 1.21
C SER A 241 -1.37 7.16 -0.27
N PHE A 242 -2.02 8.11 -0.95
CA PHE A 242 -1.74 8.42 -2.35
C PHE A 242 -0.27 8.87 -2.54
N TYR A 243 0.23 9.75 -1.70
CA TYR A 243 1.64 10.19 -1.76
C TYR A 243 2.61 9.04 -1.48
N GLY A 244 2.29 8.15 -0.53
CA GLY A 244 3.03 6.92 -0.32
C GLY A 244 3.09 6.07 -1.59
N GLY A 245 1.94 5.86 -2.25
CA GLY A 245 1.85 5.14 -3.52
C GLY A 245 2.69 5.75 -4.64
N ILE A 246 2.72 7.08 -4.75
CA ILE A 246 3.61 7.82 -5.68
C ILE A 246 5.09 7.50 -5.40
N CYS A 247 5.48 7.43 -4.13
CA CYS A 247 6.86 7.17 -3.74
C CYS A 247 7.35 5.78 -4.14
N LEU A 248 6.44 4.79 -4.18
CA LEU A 248 6.78 3.39 -4.47
C LEU A 248 7.29 3.16 -5.90
N GLY A 249 6.83 3.93 -6.87
CA GLY A 249 7.23 3.76 -8.26
C GLY A 249 8.74 4.00 -8.45
N PRO A 250 9.23 5.25 -8.25
CA PRO A 250 10.62 5.60 -8.54
C PRO A 250 11.64 5.17 -7.47
N VAL A 251 11.21 4.98 -6.20
CA VAL A 251 12.11 4.75 -5.06
C VAL A 251 11.85 3.41 -4.40
N ASN A 252 10.60 3.09 -4.09
CA ASN A 252 10.18 1.86 -3.41
C ASN A 252 10.38 1.89 -1.87
N THR A 253 9.92 0.81 -1.21
CA THR A 253 10.15 0.54 0.21
C THR A 253 11.51 -0.11 0.47
N ALA A 254 11.83 -0.35 1.73
CA ALA A 254 13.13 -0.83 2.18
C ALA A 254 12.99 -1.98 3.20
N ALA A 255 13.85 -2.00 4.23
CA ALA A 255 13.92 -3.07 5.21
C ALA A 255 12.63 -3.24 6.05
N GLY A 256 11.89 -2.17 6.36
CA GLY A 256 10.64 -2.26 7.12
C GLY A 256 9.66 -3.23 6.47
N HIS A 257 9.37 -3.01 5.19
CA HIS A 257 8.52 -3.90 4.42
C HIS A 257 9.14 -5.29 4.21
N ALA A 258 10.46 -5.38 4.02
CA ALA A 258 11.12 -6.68 3.91
C ALA A 258 10.90 -7.54 5.17
N LEU A 259 11.01 -6.92 6.35
CA LEU A 259 10.80 -7.60 7.63
C LEU A 259 9.31 -7.89 7.91
N ALA A 260 8.39 -7.08 7.37
CA ALA A 260 6.96 -7.33 7.53
C ALA A 260 6.44 -8.50 6.68
N TYR A 261 7.03 -8.77 5.52
CA TYR A 261 6.52 -9.77 4.57
C TYR A 261 6.44 -11.22 5.11
N PRO A 262 7.42 -11.77 5.84
CA PRO A 262 7.30 -13.11 6.38
C PRO A 262 6.18 -13.29 7.41
N LEU A 263 5.80 -12.20 8.11
CA LEU A 263 4.82 -12.25 9.18
C LEU A 263 3.38 -12.52 8.66
N GLY A 264 3.07 -12.07 7.44
CA GLY A 264 1.78 -12.32 6.82
C GLY A 264 1.47 -13.81 6.67
N PRO A 265 2.22 -14.56 5.84
CA PRO A 265 1.95 -15.98 5.61
C PRO A 265 2.20 -16.86 6.84
N GLN A 266 3.13 -16.51 7.72
CA GLN A 266 3.53 -17.37 8.85
C GLN A 266 2.69 -17.15 10.11
N LEU A 267 2.15 -15.95 10.32
CA LEU A 267 1.31 -15.59 11.48
C LEU A 267 -0.10 -15.17 11.10
N ASN A 268 -0.43 -15.19 9.81
CA ASN A 268 -1.69 -14.68 9.27
C ASN A 268 -1.96 -13.20 9.68
N LEU A 269 -0.90 -12.40 9.76
CA LEU A 269 -1.01 -10.99 10.10
C LEU A 269 -1.39 -10.15 8.88
N PRO A 270 -2.37 -9.25 8.99
CA PRO A 270 -2.61 -8.24 7.97
C PRO A 270 -1.35 -7.41 7.71
N HIS A 271 -1.08 -7.09 6.43
CA HIS A 271 0.15 -6.44 6.00
C HIS A 271 0.47 -5.15 6.77
N GLY A 272 -0.51 -4.25 6.91
CA GLY A 272 -0.31 -3.00 7.66
C GLY A 272 -0.01 -3.21 9.15
N LEU A 273 -0.56 -4.27 9.76
CA LEU A 273 -0.25 -4.62 11.15
C LEU A 273 1.19 -5.12 11.29
N ALA A 274 1.63 -5.97 10.37
CA ALA A 274 3.02 -6.44 10.35
C ALA A 274 4.00 -5.25 10.19
N ASN A 275 3.70 -4.30 9.30
CA ASN A 275 4.49 -3.08 9.16
C ASN A 275 4.48 -2.24 10.43
N ALA A 276 3.33 -2.12 11.13
CA ALA A 276 3.21 -1.34 12.36
C ALA A 276 4.15 -1.85 13.47
N ILE A 277 4.22 -3.18 13.65
CA ILE A 277 5.08 -3.81 14.66
C ILE A 277 6.56 -3.58 14.33
N ILE A 278 6.94 -3.67 13.06
CA ILE A 278 8.35 -3.57 12.62
C ILE A 278 8.85 -2.12 12.52
N PHE A 279 7.96 -1.19 12.16
CA PHE A 279 8.32 0.20 11.85
C PHE A 279 9.21 0.89 12.89
N PRO A 280 8.91 0.87 14.22
CA PRO A 280 9.73 1.56 15.23
C PRO A 280 11.17 1.06 15.27
N HIS A 281 11.36 -0.25 15.15
CA HIS A 281 12.66 -0.89 15.21
C HIS A 281 13.54 -0.52 14.02
N VAL A 282 12.95 -0.52 12.81
CA VAL A 282 13.68 -0.18 11.58
C VAL A 282 13.97 1.32 11.51
N LEU A 283 13.04 2.18 11.97
CA LEU A 283 13.27 3.62 12.05
C LEU A 283 14.46 3.94 12.96
N ALA A 284 14.50 3.35 14.16
CA ALA A 284 15.59 3.54 15.11
C ALA A 284 16.93 2.96 14.57
N PHE A 285 16.90 1.80 13.92
CA PHE A 285 18.08 1.20 13.29
C PHE A 285 18.68 2.13 12.21
N ASN A 286 17.85 2.79 11.44
CA ASN A 286 18.25 3.61 10.30
C ASN A 286 18.68 5.04 10.69
N GLU A 287 18.41 5.50 11.92
CA GLU A 287 18.64 6.87 12.37
C GLU A 287 20.08 7.35 12.07
N GLN A 288 21.09 6.54 12.39
CA GLN A 288 22.50 6.89 12.22
C GLN A 288 22.90 7.07 10.73
N ALA A 289 22.23 6.37 9.82
CA ALA A 289 22.52 6.46 8.39
C ALA A 289 21.81 7.63 7.69
N ALA A 290 20.70 8.11 8.26
CA ALA A 290 19.89 9.20 7.70
C ALA A 290 19.45 10.23 8.78
N PRO A 291 20.36 10.78 9.61
CA PRO A 291 19.99 11.53 10.81
C PRO A 291 19.15 12.78 10.50
N ALA A 292 19.49 13.54 9.46
CA ALA A 292 18.74 14.73 9.08
C ALA A 292 17.31 14.41 8.63
N LYS A 293 17.13 13.37 7.83
CA LYS A 293 15.79 12.93 7.38
C LYS A 293 14.98 12.33 8.52
N THR A 294 15.63 11.57 9.42
CA THR A 294 14.98 11.04 10.62
C THR A 294 14.51 12.15 11.55
N ALA A 295 15.27 13.22 11.72
CA ALA A 295 14.82 14.40 12.47
C ALA A 295 13.58 15.06 11.85
N GLU A 296 13.48 15.13 10.53
CA GLU A 296 12.26 15.60 9.86
C GLU A 296 11.07 14.65 10.13
N VAL A 297 11.28 13.32 10.07
CA VAL A 297 10.24 12.32 10.38
C VAL A 297 9.73 12.49 11.81
N ILE A 298 10.64 12.62 12.79
CA ILE A 298 10.31 12.88 14.20
C ILE A 298 9.42 14.12 14.31
N THR A 299 9.81 15.21 13.67
CA THR A 299 9.07 16.47 13.70
C THR A 299 7.68 16.34 13.08
N PHE A 300 7.58 15.73 11.90
CA PHE A 300 6.31 15.60 11.18
C PHE A 300 5.32 14.66 11.88
N LEU A 301 5.82 13.59 12.51
CA LEU A 301 4.97 12.67 13.28
C LEU A 301 4.66 13.16 14.69
N GLY A 302 5.34 14.24 15.16
CA GLY A 302 5.18 14.75 16.52
C GLY A 302 5.70 13.76 17.58
N LEU A 303 6.78 13.01 17.26
CA LEU A 303 7.36 12.05 18.21
C LEU A 303 8.11 12.78 19.33
N GLU A 304 7.71 12.50 20.56
CA GLU A 304 8.40 13.01 21.76
C GLU A 304 9.61 12.13 22.08
N THR A 305 10.77 12.46 21.52
CA THR A 305 12.00 11.73 21.80
C THR A 305 12.68 12.25 23.08
N ARG A 306 13.02 11.35 24.00
CA ARG A 306 13.90 11.65 25.14
C ARG A 306 15.36 11.42 24.70
N ALA A 307 16.28 12.17 25.30
CA ALA A 307 17.72 12.00 25.06
C ALA A 307 18.23 10.69 25.69
N SER A 308 17.89 9.56 25.09
CA SER A 308 18.36 8.22 25.47
C SER A 308 18.64 7.41 24.20
N SER A 309 19.50 6.38 24.30
CA SER A 309 19.83 5.49 23.17
C SER A 309 18.59 4.87 22.52
N ASP A 310 17.51 4.67 23.30
CA ASP A 310 16.26 4.05 22.84
C ASP A 310 15.13 5.06 22.69
N GLY A 311 15.43 6.36 22.76
CA GLY A 311 14.42 7.42 22.75
C GLY A 311 13.54 7.41 21.53
N LEU A 312 14.13 7.24 20.35
CA LEU A 312 13.39 7.17 19.09
C LEU A 312 12.56 5.88 18.97
N LEU A 313 13.14 4.73 19.34
CA LEU A 313 12.42 3.45 19.34
C LEU A 313 11.16 3.54 20.23
N ASN A 314 11.33 4.02 21.46
CA ASN A 314 10.22 4.14 22.42
C ASN A 314 9.16 5.13 21.95
N ALA A 315 9.54 6.26 21.37
CA ALA A 315 8.61 7.26 20.86
C ALA A 315 7.81 6.74 19.65
N ALA A 316 8.47 6.08 18.70
CA ALA A 316 7.82 5.49 17.55
C ALA A 316 6.93 4.29 17.93
N HIS A 317 7.38 3.46 18.89
CA HIS A 317 6.57 2.37 19.44
C HIS A 317 5.33 2.91 20.15
N GLY A 318 5.48 3.94 20.99
CA GLY A 318 4.36 4.62 21.66
C GLY A 318 3.35 5.17 20.66
N PHE A 319 3.82 5.85 19.60
CA PHE A 319 2.96 6.35 18.53
C PHE A 319 2.08 5.25 17.92
N CYS A 320 2.64 4.08 17.60
CA CYS A 320 1.86 2.95 17.05
C CYS A 320 0.94 2.33 18.11
N ALA A 321 1.40 2.16 19.35
CA ALA A 321 0.61 1.60 20.44
C ALA A 321 -0.59 2.47 20.81
N ASP A 322 -0.46 3.79 20.79
CA ASP A 322 -1.53 4.77 21.07
C ASP A 322 -2.66 4.74 20.02
N LEU A 323 -2.38 4.17 18.84
CA LEU A 323 -3.38 3.88 17.81
C LEU A 323 -4.12 2.55 18.06
N GLY A 324 -3.84 1.86 19.16
CA GLY A 324 -4.47 0.59 19.56
C GLY A 324 -3.82 -0.65 18.92
N VAL A 325 -2.58 -0.55 18.43
CA VAL A 325 -1.85 -1.69 17.86
C VAL A 325 -1.15 -2.47 18.97
N GLU A 326 -1.38 -3.79 19.07
CA GLU A 326 -0.54 -4.67 19.90
C GLU A 326 0.81 -4.87 19.19
N MET A 327 1.87 -4.42 19.83
CA MET A 327 3.19 -4.26 19.22
C MET A 327 4.10 -5.48 19.38
N ARG A 328 3.69 -6.52 20.08
CA ARG A 328 4.52 -7.70 20.37
C ARG A 328 4.13 -8.90 19.52
N LEU A 329 5.09 -9.45 18.77
CA LEU A 329 4.88 -10.63 17.93
C LEU A 329 4.38 -11.84 18.72
N SER A 330 4.82 -12.03 19.97
CA SER A 330 4.33 -13.12 20.86
C SER A 330 2.82 -13.06 21.12
N ARG A 331 2.23 -11.87 21.11
CA ARG A 331 0.78 -11.69 21.25
C ARG A 331 0.00 -12.02 19.99
N HIS A 332 0.71 -12.10 18.87
CA HIS A 332 0.17 -12.52 17.57
C HIS A 332 0.49 -13.98 17.23
N GLY A 333 0.93 -14.77 18.21
CA GLY A 333 1.16 -16.20 18.05
C GLY A 333 2.55 -16.58 17.53
N ALA A 334 3.49 -15.63 17.44
CA ALA A 334 4.87 -15.97 17.16
C ALA A 334 5.51 -16.76 18.32
N THR A 335 6.41 -17.65 18.01
CA THR A 335 7.25 -18.38 18.98
C THR A 335 8.72 -18.06 18.76
N GLU A 336 9.57 -18.14 19.81
CA GLU A 336 10.97 -17.75 19.70
C GLU A 336 11.75 -18.56 18.66
N ASP A 337 11.42 -19.84 18.49
CA ASP A 337 12.04 -20.73 17.52
C ASP A 337 11.74 -20.37 16.05
N GLN A 338 10.69 -19.59 15.80
CA GLN A 338 10.35 -19.09 14.46
C GLN A 338 11.18 -17.86 14.06
N LEU A 339 11.70 -17.07 15.01
CA LEU A 339 12.35 -15.79 14.73
C LEU A 339 13.56 -15.90 13.79
N PRO A 340 14.45 -16.92 13.89
CA PRO A 340 15.55 -17.10 12.94
C PRO A 340 15.06 -17.35 11.51
N ARG A 341 13.91 -18.04 11.34
CA ARG A 341 13.32 -18.29 10.04
C ARG A 341 12.74 -16.98 9.46
N PHE A 342 12.00 -16.21 10.26
CA PHE A 342 11.53 -14.89 9.82
C PHE A 342 12.68 -14.00 9.34
N ALA A 343 13.80 -14.01 10.08
CA ALA A 343 14.99 -13.26 9.73
C ALA A 343 15.60 -13.70 8.39
N ALA A 344 15.73 -15.01 8.18
CA ALA A 344 16.27 -15.56 6.95
C ALA A 344 15.38 -15.22 5.74
N ASP A 345 14.07 -15.40 5.88
CA ASP A 345 13.08 -15.10 4.84
C ASP A 345 13.09 -13.60 4.48
N ALA A 346 13.09 -12.72 5.49
CA ALA A 346 13.17 -11.27 5.29
C ALA A 346 14.47 -10.83 4.62
N HIS A 347 15.60 -11.31 5.13
CA HIS A 347 16.93 -10.96 4.61
C HIS A 347 17.12 -11.39 3.15
N ALA A 348 16.45 -12.47 2.72
CA ALA A 348 16.48 -12.94 1.34
C ALA A 348 15.73 -12.00 0.36
N ILE A 349 14.90 -11.07 0.84
CA ILE A 349 14.14 -10.11 -0.01
C ILE A 349 15.06 -8.97 -0.45
N ARG A 350 16.13 -9.31 -1.18
CA ARG A 350 17.19 -8.36 -1.57
C ARG A 350 16.66 -7.11 -2.29
N ARG A 351 15.60 -7.26 -3.10
CA ARG A 351 14.98 -6.14 -3.82
C ARG A 351 14.50 -4.99 -2.91
N LEU A 352 14.26 -5.24 -1.62
CA LEU A 352 13.88 -4.25 -0.61
C LEU A 352 15.02 -3.99 0.37
N MET A 353 15.71 -5.02 0.83
CA MET A 353 16.84 -4.88 1.76
C MET A 353 17.93 -3.97 1.19
N ASP A 354 18.23 -4.09 -0.12
CA ASP A 354 19.26 -3.28 -0.79
C ASP A 354 18.88 -1.80 -0.94
N ASN A 355 17.62 -1.44 -0.71
CA ASN A 355 17.14 -0.07 -0.68
C ASN A 355 17.36 0.63 0.68
N ASN A 356 17.62 -0.16 1.74
CA ASN A 356 17.73 0.40 3.09
C ASN A 356 18.93 1.36 3.19
N PRO A 357 18.82 2.51 3.89
CA PRO A 357 19.90 3.48 3.98
C PRO A 357 21.14 2.90 4.66
N ARG A 358 20.95 2.00 5.63
CA ARG A 358 21.99 1.23 6.31
C ARG A 358 21.89 -0.24 5.90
N GLU A 359 23.01 -0.83 5.52
CA GLU A 359 23.07 -2.27 5.31
C GLU A 359 22.71 -3.01 6.60
N MET A 360 21.99 -4.11 6.47
CA MET A 360 21.49 -4.88 7.60
C MET A 360 21.90 -6.34 7.42
N SER A 361 22.70 -6.83 8.34
CA SER A 361 23.12 -8.24 8.39
C SER A 361 21.97 -9.14 8.85
N LEU A 362 22.06 -10.44 8.57
CA LEU A 362 21.08 -11.42 9.04
C LEU A 362 20.93 -11.39 10.58
N ALA A 363 22.05 -11.23 11.31
CA ALA A 363 22.02 -11.14 12.77
C ALA A 363 21.29 -9.89 13.28
N GLU A 364 21.44 -8.74 12.61
CA GLU A 364 20.70 -7.51 12.94
C GLU A 364 19.22 -7.64 12.63
N VAL A 365 18.83 -8.31 11.53
CA VAL A 365 17.43 -8.61 11.22
C VAL A 365 16.83 -9.51 12.32
N GLU A 366 17.53 -10.57 12.74
CA GLU A 366 17.07 -11.43 13.82
C GLU A 366 16.96 -10.69 15.15
N ALA A 367 17.90 -9.78 15.46
CA ALA A 367 17.85 -8.95 16.66
C ALA A 367 16.60 -8.06 16.68
N ILE A 368 16.19 -7.51 15.54
CA ILE A 368 14.94 -6.74 15.42
C ILE A 368 13.72 -7.61 15.75
N TYR A 369 13.62 -8.82 15.19
CA TYR A 369 12.50 -9.72 15.50
C TYR A 369 12.47 -10.12 16.98
N ARG A 370 13.63 -10.34 17.60
CA ARG A 370 13.73 -10.61 19.05
C ARG A 370 13.29 -9.42 19.89
N ALA A 371 13.62 -8.20 19.47
CA ALA A 371 13.19 -6.98 20.15
C ALA A 371 11.69 -6.70 19.98
N ALA A 372 11.07 -7.17 18.89
CA ALA A 372 9.64 -7.06 18.62
C ALA A 372 8.83 -8.23 19.21
N TYR A 373 9.47 -9.27 19.78
CA TYR A 373 8.82 -10.44 20.37
C TYR A 373 8.23 -10.16 21.75
#